data_74b1ed0321f04a1e743b799f6a0e71f7
#
_entry.id   74b1ed0321f04a1e743b799f6a0e71f7
#
_cell.length_a   1.000
_cell.length_b   1.000
_cell.length_c   1.000
_cell.angle_alpha   90.00
_cell.angle_beta   90.00
_cell.angle_gamma   90.00
#
_symmetry.space_group_name_H-M   'P 1'
#
loop_
_entity.id
_entity.type
_entity.pdbx_description
1 polymer ?
#
loop_
_entity_poly.entity_id
_entity_poly.type
_entity_poly.pdbx_seq_one_letter_code
_entity_poly.pdbx_strand_id
1 'polypeptide(L)'
;MFLASHVKLKEYRVIKKISKTNPFFNQLKTEAKFLSRYSSDFMPKLYDVEEDGENLYLVEEYVEGVGLASEEFLQNCLDEKELSYIVKGLLDFLQFINSLEESVLYIDWKPGNIILTKNGLKVVDFGSVIYTEGNDGFTPLATSGFAAPELIKGGVLGRATDIYGFGSLVRYLAEKNRQKNSLFKKSIRDKLLRLSSLCLKESPDERPDIKDVEKLVKKICKEAPLASQKNQQRGIIRDTASKMIAVCGAESGVGTTHIALLTAKELAAKGRKVAFLSLIRDEDGDETNLNCLTDLKNIRIFNSVAEEDVAHILKKGFDNIVIDFGRVDEFSLLFYSCDEKIIVIQNNLIKGSKSVAFLTTHRDDIGEKDWLIIDNLSDEASLKETKKFLNGLKIKPGCKGIGRERI
;
A
#
# COMPACT_ATOMS: atom_id res chain seq x y z
N MET A 1 5.46 24.31 -3.07
CA MET A 1 5.56 22.86 -3.34
C MET A 1 4.90 22.60 -4.68
N PHE A 2 5.51 21.79 -5.55
CA PHE A 2 5.06 21.52 -6.90
C PHE A 2 5.08 20.01 -7.15
N LEU A 3 4.07 19.52 -7.88
CA LEU A 3 4.10 18.19 -8.46
C LEU A 3 4.75 18.29 -9.84
N ALA A 4 5.80 17.52 -10.08
CA ALA A 4 6.54 17.48 -11.33
C ALA A 4 6.59 16.05 -11.87
N SER A 5 6.63 15.90 -13.20
CA SER A 5 6.85 14.61 -13.85
C SER A 5 8.26 14.56 -14.41
N HIS A 6 9.01 13.51 -14.07
CA HIS A 6 10.33 13.29 -14.63
C HIS A 6 10.22 12.89 -16.10
N VAL A 7 10.76 13.72 -17.01
CA VAL A 7 10.53 13.63 -18.46
C VAL A 7 10.87 12.25 -19.05
N LYS A 8 11.98 11.64 -18.61
CA LYS A 8 12.46 10.34 -19.14
C LYS A 8 11.83 9.15 -18.42
N LEU A 9 11.70 9.20 -17.08
CA LEU A 9 11.22 8.08 -16.26
C LEU A 9 9.70 8.01 -16.15
N LYS A 10 9.00 9.08 -16.59
CA LYS A 10 7.52 9.19 -16.47
C LYS A 10 6.99 9.03 -15.04
N GLU A 11 7.83 9.30 -14.06
CA GLU A 11 7.49 9.21 -12.63
C GLU A 11 7.23 10.59 -12.05
N TYR A 12 6.29 10.67 -11.11
CA TYR A 12 6.03 11.90 -10.37
C TYR A 12 7.08 12.16 -9.30
N ARG A 13 7.38 13.43 -9.08
CA ARG A 13 8.26 13.95 -8.03
C ARG A 13 7.59 15.13 -7.34
N VAL A 14 7.89 15.31 -6.08
CA VAL A 14 7.55 16.52 -5.34
C VAL A 14 8.78 17.43 -5.33
N ILE A 15 8.59 18.68 -5.76
CA ILE A 15 9.64 19.70 -5.67
C ILE A 15 9.20 20.73 -4.63
N LYS A 16 9.95 20.81 -3.53
CA LYS A 16 9.80 21.87 -2.53
C LYS A 16 10.81 22.97 -2.88
N LYS A 17 10.32 24.19 -3.08
CA LYS A 17 11.15 25.37 -3.34
C LYS A 17 10.93 26.38 -2.23
N ILE A 18 12.02 26.95 -1.70
CA ILE A 18 11.98 28.02 -0.70
C ILE A 18 13.04 29.07 -1.00
N SER A 19 12.69 30.35 -0.82
CA SER A 19 13.68 31.42 -0.89
C SER A 19 14.57 31.42 0.36
N LYS A 20 15.87 31.73 0.20
CA LYS A 20 16.84 31.85 1.29
C LYS A 20 16.48 32.96 2.30
N THR A 21 15.66 33.94 1.88
CA THR A 21 15.13 35.02 2.74
C THR A 21 13.85 34.63 3.47
N ASN A 22 13.27 33.44 3.18
CA ASN A 22 12.05 33.00 3.81
C ASN A 22 12.30 32.58 5.26
N PRO A 23 11.46 32.98 6.24
CA PRO A 23 11.61 32.58 7.65
C PRO A 23 11.68 31.06 7.88
N PHE A 24 11.09 30.25 6.99
CA PHE A 24 11.07 28.79 7.05
C PHE A 24 12.22 28.12 6.26
N PHE A 25 13.20 28.89 5.77
CA PHE A 25 14.34 28.34 5.02
C PHE A 25 15.07 27.24 5.79
N ASN A 26 15.31 27.45 7.08
CA ASN A 26 16.00 26.48 7.93
C ASN A 26 15.22 25.17 8.08
N GLN A 27 13.89 25.17 7.98
CA GLN A 27 13.08 23.96 8.03
C GLN A 27 13.36 23.08 6.80
N LEU A 28 13.33 23.64 5.58
CA LEU A 28 13.64 22.87 4.38
C LEU A 28 15.08 22.36 4.37
N LYS A 29 16.02 23.16 4.91
CA LYS A 29 17.41 22.74 5.09
C LYS A 29 17.55 21.59 6.08
N THR A 30 16.78 21.60 7.17
CA THR A 30 16.74 20.51 8.16
C THR A 30 16.16 19.24 7.53
N GLU A 31 15.09 19.36 6.75
CA GLU A 31 14.50 18.25 6.01
C GLU A 31 15.49 17.64 5.01
N ALA A 32 16.18 18.47 4.22
CA ALA A 32 17.21 18.03 3.30
C ALA A 32 18.31 17.25 4.02
N LYS A 33 18.82 17.80 5.15
CA LYS A 33 19.85 17.16 5.99
C LYS A 33 19.36 15.82 6.53
N PHE A 34 18.13 15.75 7.02
CA PHE A 34 17.55 14.53 7.60
C PHE A 34 17.38 13.44 6.52
N LEU A 35 16.72 13.76 5.40
CA LEU A 35 16.45 12.82 4.31
C LEU A 35 17.73 12.37 3.57
N SER A 36 18.79 13.19 3.53
CA SER A 36 20.08 12.79 2.98
C SER A 36 20.85 11.82 3.88
N ARG A 37 20.64 11.89 5.20
CA ARG A 37 21.34 11.07 6.18
C ARG A 37 20.65 9.73 6.46
N TYR A 38 19.33 9.75 6.51
CA TYR A 38 18.52 8.59 6.86
C TYR A 38 17.62 8.14 5.70
N SER A 39 17.48 6.84 5.54
CA SER A 39 16.58 6.23 4.56
C SER A 39 15.76 5.13 5.24
N SER A 40 14.45 5.12 4.99
CA SER A 40 13.53 4.14 5.55
C SER A 40 12.28 4.06 4.71
N ASP A 41 11.56 2.94 4.76
CA ASP A 41 10.26 2.78 4.11
C ASP A 41 9.19 3.75 4.67
N PHE A 42 9.43 4.30 5.86
CA PHE A 42 8.56 5.31 6.46
C PHE A 42 8.73 6.71 5.87
N MET A 43 9.70 6.94 5.02
CA MET A 43 10.08 8.27 4.54
C MET A 43 10.02 8.35 3.02
N PRO A 44 9.76 9.54 2.43
CA PRO A 44 9.97 9.74 1.01
C PRO A 44 11.46 9.62 0.68
N LYS A 45 11.78 9.08 -0.49
CA LYS A 45 13.15 9.08 -1.00
C LYS A 45 13.52 10.49 -1.40
N LEU A 46 14.71 10.92 -1.01
CA LEU A 46 15.33 12.13 -1.52
C LEU A 46 16.04 11.80 -2.83
N TYR A 47 15.70 12.53 -3.90
CA TYR A 47 16.32 12.34 -5.20
C TYR A 47 17.40 13.37 -5.48
N ASP A 48 17.15 14.63 -5.07
CA ASP A 48 18.09 15.70 -5.34
C ASP A 48 17.91 16.88 -4.41
N VAL A 49 18.99 17.65 -4.20
CA VAL A 49 19.00 18.89 -3.46
C VAL A 49 19.77 19.91 -4.29
N GLU A 50 19.08 20.89 -4.82
CA GLU A 50 19.64 21.94 -5.66
C GLU A 50 19.56 23.29 -4.96
N GLU A 51 20.55 24.12 -5.17
CA GLU A 51 20.64 25.45 -4.61
C GLU A 51 21.09 26.45 -5.68
N ASP A 52 20.34 27.52 -5.86
CA ASP A 52 20.75 28.65 -6.66
C ASP A 52 21.09 29.88 -5.77
N GLY A 53 21.34 31.04 -6.40
CA GLY A 53 21.64 32.26 -5.66
C GLY A 53 20.56 32.68 -4.65
N GLU A 54 19.29 32.37 -4.93
CA GLU A 54 18.12 32.86 -4.20
C GLU A 54 17.33 31.77 -3.49
N ASN A 55 17.35 30.53 -3.98
CA ASN A 55 16.45 29.48 -3.52
C ASN A 55 17.16 28.16 -3.22
N LEU A 56 16.52 27.35 -2.39
CA LEU A 56 16.81 25.93 -2.16
C LEU A 56 15.66 25.12 -2.75
N TYR A 57 16.01 24.03 -3.44
CA TYR A 57 15.08 23.07 -4.03
C TYR A 57 15.35 21.69 -3.47
N LEU A 58 14.29 21.02 -3.07
CA LEU A 58 14.33 19.62 -2.61
C LEU A 58 13.47 18.79 -3.54
N VAL A 59 14.04 17.78 -4.17
CA VAL A 59 13.34 16.86 -5.07
C VAL A 59 13.13 15.53 -4.36
N GLU A 60 11.89 15.21 -4.08
CA GLU A 60 11.49 14.05 -3.29
C GLU A 60 10.56 13.11 -4.05
N GLU A 61 10.44 11.90 -3.52
CA GLU A 61 9.43 10.93 -3.94
C GLU A 61 8.03 11.53 -3.81
N TYR A 62 7.24 11.42 -4.88
CA TYR A 62 5.80 11.60 -4.77
C TYR A 62 5.20 10.37 -4.09
N VAL A 63 4.73 10.53 -2.87
CA VAL A 63 4.09 9.47 -2.10
C VAL A 63 2.64 9.34 -2.53
N GLU A 64 2.34 8.31 -3.30
CA GLU A 64 0.97 7.98 -3.68
C GLU A 64 0.24 7.32 -2.51
N GLY A 65 -0.91 7.86 -2.11
CA GLY A 65 -1.70 7.31 -1.01
C GLY A 65 -2.75 8.27 -0.48
N VAL A 66 -3.38 7.88 0.61
CA VAL A 66 -4.45 8.64 1.28
C VAL A 66 -3.90 9.31 2.54
N GLY A 67 -3.86 10.63 2.55
CA GLY A 67 -3.41 11.39 3.73
C GLY A 67 -4.42 11.32 4.87
N LEU A 68 -3.99 11.20 6.13
CA LEU A 68 -4.90 11.13 7.28
C LEU A 68 -5.71 12.43 7.51
N ALA A 69 -5.33 13.54 6.87
CA ALA A 69 -6.08 14.78 6.88
C ALA A 69 -6.94 15.00 5.62
N SER A 70 -6.90 14.10 4.63
CA SER A 70 -7.64 14.25 3.38
C SER A 70 -9.14 14.06 3.58
N GLU A 71 -9.95 14.70 2.73
CA GLU A 71 -11.42 14.50 2.75
C GLU A 71 -11.79 13.04 2.55
N GLU A 72 -11.09 12.34 1.66
CA GLU A 72 -11.27 10.92 1.42
C GLU A 72 -11.12 10.11 2.72
N PHE A 73 -10.04 10.33 3.46
CA PHE A 73 -9.84 9.67 4.76
C PHE A 73 -10.90 10.08 5.78
N LEU A 74 -11.27 11.38 5.82
CA LEU A 74 -12.24 11.90 6.78
C LEU A 74 -13.66 11.38 6.57
N GLN A 75 -14.04 11.08 5.33
CA GLN A 75 -15.36 10.56 4.98
C GLN A 75 -15.50 9.05 5.26
N ASN A 76 -14.40 8.31 5.26
CA ASN A 76 -14.38 6.86 5.47
C ASN A 76 -14.33 6.49 6.96
N CYS A 77 -15.06 5.42 7.34
CA CYS A 77 -14.94 4.81 8.65
C CYS A 77 -13.86 3.74 8.61
N LEU A 78 -13.00 3.73 9.62
CA LEU A 78 -12.01 2.68 9.80
C LEU A 78 -12.63 1.49 10.53
N ASP A 79 -12.40 0.29 10.06
CA ASP A 79 -12.68 -0.91 10.85
C ASP A 79 -11.61 -1.12 11.94
N GLU A 80 -11.83 -2.10 12.83
CA GLU A 80 -10.90 -2.38 13.94
C GLU A 80 -9.51 -2.83 13.44
N LYS A 81 -9.44 -3.50 12.27
CA LYS A 81 -8.20 -3.97 11.68
C LYS A 81 -7.43 -2.83 11.07
N GLU A 82 -8.11 -1.97 10.31
CA GLU A 82 -7.53 -0.76 9.72
C GLU A 82 -6.99 0.18 10.80
N LEU A 83 -7.78 0.40 11.86
CA LEU A 83 -7.37 1.22 12.98
C LEU A 83 -6.12 0.64 13.69
N SER A 84 -6.13 -0.68 13.93
CA SER A 84 -4.98 -1.38 14.52
C SER A 84 -3.75 -1.34 13.62
N TYR A 85 -3.93 -1.44 12.31
CA TYR A 85 -2.85 -1.37 11.32
C TYR A 85 -2.20 0.02 11.32
N ILE A 86 -3.00 1.09 11.29
CA ILE A 86 -2.48 2.46 11.31
C ILE A 86 -1.73 2.73 12.62
N VAL A 87 -2.31 2.36 13.76
CA VAL A 87 -1.68 2.56 15.08
C VAL A 87 -0.37 1.79 15.19
N LYS A 88 -0.31 0.57 14.63
CA LYS A 88 0.94 -0.21 14.57
C LYS A 88 1.97 0.50 13.70
N GLY A 89 1.61 0.97 12.51
CA GLY A 89 2.52 1.71 11.63
C GLY A 89 3.07 2.99 12.28
N LEU A 90 2.22 3.72 13.03
CA LEU A 90 2.68 4.87 13.82
C LEU A 90 3.66 4.48 14.93
N LEU A 91 3.43 3.35 15.60
CA LEU A 91 4.38 2.81 16.58
C LEU A 91 5.70 2.40 15.93
N ASP A 92 5.64 1.70 14.81
CA ASP A 92 6.84 1.26 14.08
C ASP A 92 7.68 2.48 13.63
N PHE A 93 7.02 3.57 13.20
CA PHE A 93 7.70 4.85 12.92
C PHE A 93 8.28 5.51 14.18
N LEU A 94 7.55 5.53 15.30
CA LEU A 94 8.07 6.03 16.58
C LEU A 94 9.31 5.24 17.02
N GLN A 95 9.31 3.92 16.86
CA GLN A 95 10.45 3.06 17.15
C GLN A 95 11.63 3.36 16.22
N PHE A 96 11.36 3.55 14.92
CA PHE A 96 12.38 3.95 13.96
C PHE A 96 13.09 5.26 14.39
N ILE A 97 12.35 6.32 14.66
CA ILE A 97 12.93 7.61 15.12
C ILE A 97 13.76 7.42 16.39
N ASN A 98 13.24 6.64 17.35
CA ASN A 98 13.95 6.38 18.61
C ASN A 98 15.19 5.48 18.48
N SER A 99 15.33 4.75 17.37
CA SER A 99 16.47 3.88 17.07
C SER A 99 17.65 4.59 16.41
N LEU A 100 17.45 5.84 15.98
CA LEU A 100 18.51 6.61 15.32
C LEU A 100 19.63 6.93 16.31
N GLU A 101 20.88 6.82 15.85
CA GLU A 101 22.10 6.97 16.70
C GLU A 101 22.19 8.35 17.37
N GLU A 102 21.81 9.39 16.64
CA GLU A 102 21.65 10.72 17.24
C GLU A 102 20.28 10.80 17.90
N SER A 103 20.19 11.45 19.05
CA SER A 103 18.91 11.68 19.73
C SER A 103 18.04 12.62 18.89
N VAL A 104 17.33 12.04 17.93
CA VAL A 104 16.43 12.74 17.00
C VAL A 104 15.01 12.70 17.54
N LEU A 105 14.31 13.84 17.44
CA LEU A 105 12.88 13.97 17.74
C LEU A 105 12.15 14.42 16.47
N TYR A 106 11.00 13.79 16.18
CA TYR A 106 10.19 14.15 15.01
C TYR A 106 9.28 15.35 15.27
N ILE A 107 8.69 15.44 16.43
CA ILE A 107 7.83 16.46 17.04
C ILE A 107 6.56 16.90 16.27
N ASP A 108 6.51 16.88 14.95
CA ASP A 108 5.36 17.38 14.15
C ASP A 108 4.36 16.25 13.82
N TRP A 109 3.96 15.53 14.84
CA TRP A 109 2.97 14.45 14.79
C TRP A 109 1.57 14.99 14.49
N LYS A 110 1.19 15.08 13.20
CA LYS A 110 -0.13 15.55 12.79
C LYS A 110 -0.69 14.73 11.62
N PRO A 111 -2.03 14.65 11.45
CA PRO A 111 -2.63 13.86 10.37
C PRO A 111 -2.16 14.29 8.97
N GLY A 112 -1.86 15.58 8.77
CA GLY A 112 -1.40 16.11 7.49
C GLY A 112 -0.04 15.58 7.03
N ASN A 113 0.77 15.07 7.95
CA ASN A 113 2.10 14.54 7.66
C ASN A 113 2.11 13.02 7.46
N ILE A 114 0.95 12.35 7.55
CA ILE A 114 0.86 10.88 7.48
C ILE A 114 0.08 10.49 6.22
N ILE A 115 0.68 9.66 5.39
CA ILE A 115 0.07 9.13 4.17
C ILE A 115 0.02 7.60 4.27
N LEU A 116 -1.17 7.05 4.10
CA LEU A 116 -1.38 5.61 3.96
C LEU A 116 -1.15 5.21 2.52
N THR A 117 -0.19 4.35 2.30
CA THR A 117 0.17 3.82 0.98
C THR A 117 -0.23 2.35 0.85
N LYS A 118 -0.10 1.78 -0.34
CA LYS A 118 -0.32 0.34 -0.57
C LYS A 118 0.64 -0.53 0.26
N ASN A 119 1.84 -0.02 0.55
CA ASN A 119 2.93 -0.77 1.19
C ASN A 119 3.08 -0.46 2.69
N GLY A 120 2.24 0.39 3.25
CA GLY A 120 2.35 0.79 4.65
C GLY A 120 2.06 2.27 4.85
N LEU A 121 2.57 2.80 5.95
CA LEU A 121 2.46 4.21 6.31
C LEU A 121 3.75 4.92 5.91
N LYS A 122 3.63 6.08 5.28
CA LYS A 122 4.74 7.03 5.09
C LYS A 122 4.47 8.32 5.83
N VAL A 123 5.53 8.85 6.42
CA VAL A 123 5.56 10.16 7.06
C VAL A 123 6.23 11.13 6.11
N VAL A 124 5.62 12.26 5.87
CA VAL A 124 6.14 13.33 5.02
C VAL A 124 6.38 14.57 5.85
N ASP A 125 7.28 15.43 5.41
CA ASP A 125 7.68 16.66 6.09
C ASP A 125 8.53 16.42 7.37
N PHE A 126 9.83 16.48 7.18
CA PHE A 126 10.85 16.36 8.23
C PHE A 126 11.50 17.70 8.62
N GLY A 127 10.88 18.80 8.20
CA GLY A 127 11.40 20.13 8.46
C GLY A 127 11.40 20.56 9.94
N SER A 128 10.61 19.85 10.76
CA SER A 128 10.50 20.10 12.21
C SER A 128 11.34 19.15 13.08
N VAL A 129 12.17 18.30 12.47
CA VAL A 129 13.04 17.37 13.19
C VAL A 129 14.05 18.13 14.05
N ILE A 130 14.26 17.68 15.28
CA ILE A 130 15.23 18.26 16.22
C ILE A 130 16.33 17.23 16.53
N TYR A 131 17.57 17.68 16.49
CA TYR A 131 18.73 16.97 17.02
C TYR A 131 19.00 17.46 18.44
N THR A 132 18.84 16.60 19.46
CA THR A 132 19.01 17.03 20.87
C THR A 132 20.47 17.28 21.24
N GLU A 133 21.43 16.74 20.49
CA GLU A 133 22.86 16.98 20.62
C GLU A 133 23.32 18.08 19.67
N GLY A 134 22.87 19.29 19.88
CA GLY A 134 23.28 20.43 19.06
C GLY A 134 22.30 21.58 19.27
N ASN A 135 22.81 22.66 19.83
CA ASN A 135 21.98 23.82 20.16
C ASN A 135 21.81 24.70 18.91
N ASP A 136 21.03 24.23 17.92
CA ASP A 136 20.88 24.92 16.63
C ASP A 136 19.93 26.12 16.66
N GLY A 137 19.53 26.59 17.84
CA GLY A 137 18.72 27.81 18.00
C GLY A 137 17.36 27.78 17.28
N PHE A 138 16.91 26.60 16.89
CA PHE A 138 15.66 26.40 16.16
C PHE A 138 14.48 26.42 17.12
N THR A 139 13.52 27.33 16.87
CA THR A 139 12.24 27.34 17.57
C THR A 139 11.27 26.49 16.75
N PRO A 140 10.93 25.27 17.21
CA PRO A 140 10.04 24.42 16.44
C PRO A 140 8.63 25.01 16.38
N LEU A 141 7.99 24.91 15.21
CA LEU A 141 6.59 25.27 15.05
C LEU A 141 5.71 24.17 15.67
N ALA A 142 4.93 24.57 16.65
CA ALA A 142 4.00 23.69 17.34
C ALA A 142 2.65 23.65 16.59
N THR A 143 2.19 22.46 16.19
CA THR A 143 0.84 22.31 15.63
C THR A 143 -0.18 22.20 16.77
N SER A 144 -1.09 23.17 16.87
CA SER A 144 -2.14 23.19 17.90
C SER A 144 -2.92 21.87 17.95
N GLY A 145 -3.11 21.35 19.16
CA GLY A 145 -3.84 20.09 19.41
C GLY A 145 -3.00 18.80 19.28
N PHE A 146 -1.78 18.88 18.72
CA PHE A 146 -0.86 17.73 18.59
C PHE A 146 0.46 17.94 19.30
N ALA A 147 0.85 19.19 19.55
CA ALA A 147 2.11 19.54 20.17
C ALA A 147 2.10 19.28 21.69
N ALA A 148 3.20 18.75 22.20
CA ALA A 148 3.39 18.50 23.62
C ALA A 148 3.47 19.82 24.43
N PRO A 149 3.01 19.84 25.70
CA PRO A 149 3.03 21.05 26.54
C PRO A 149 4.42 21.67 26.67
N GLU A 150 5.47 20.86 26.84
CA GLU A 150 6.86 21.34 26.94
C GLU A 150 7.35 21.98 25.64
N LEU A 151 6.84 21.53 24.47
CA LEU A 151 7.16 22.15 23.18
C LEU A 151 6.56 23.55 23.09
N ILE A 152 5.34 23.74 23.61
CA ILE A 152 4.63 25.03 23.59
C ILE A 152 5.20 25.99 24.65
N LYS A 153 5.53 25.46 25.83
CA LYS A 153 5.98 26.24 26.99
C LYS A 153 7.50 26.52 27.00
N GLY A 154 8.26 25.99 26.04
CA GLY A 154 9.71 26.13 25.98
C GLY A 154 10.46 25.28 27.01
N GLY A 155 9.94 24.09 27.31
CA GLY A 155 10.58 23.12 28.20
C GLY A 155 11.66 22.28 27.53
N VAL A 156 12.25 21.36 28.31
CA VAL A 156 13.22 20.38 27.78
C VAL A 156 12.51 19.36 26.92
N LEU A 157 12.95 19.24 25.68
CA LEU A 157 12.41 18.28 24.72
C LEU A 157 13.16 16.94 24.81
N GLY A 158 12.43 15.83 24.68
CA GLY A 158 12.99 14.50 24.75
C GLY A 158 12.06 13.45 24.12
N ARG A 159 12.41 12.18 24.26
CA ARG A 159 11.61 11.07 23.71
C ARG A 159 10.15 11.10 24.16
N ALA A 160 9.89 11.60 25.37
CA ALA A 160 8.54 11.78 25.89
C ALA A 160 7.72 12.79 25.07
N THR A 161 8.37 13.75 24.38
CA THR A 161 7.69 14.70 23.47
C THR A 161 7.09 13.98 22.25
N ASP A 162 7.82 13.05 21.64
CA ASP A 162 7.33 12.23 20.53
C ASP A 162 6.25 11.25 20.98
N ILE A 163 6.34 10.71 22.22
CA ILE A 163 5.28 9.87 22.81
C ILE A 163 3.97 10.66 22.95
N TYR A 164 4.04 11.94 23.33
CA TYR A 164 2.86 12.80 23.35
C TYR A 164 2.26 12.97 21.94
N GLY A 165 3.10 13.28 20.93
CA GLY A 165 2.66 13.42 19.56
C GLY A 165 2.01 12.13 19.00
N PHE A 166 2.63 10.97 19.24
CA PHE A 166 2.05 9.66 18.95
C PHE A 166 0.67 9.48 19.62
N GLY A 167 0.57 9.79 20.94
CA GLY A 167 -0.67 9.73 21.69
C GLY A 167 -1.75 10.63 21.13
N SER A 168 -1.40 11.81 20.62
CA SER A 168 -2.31 12.76 19.97
C SER A 168 -2.90 12.20 18.67
N LEU A 169 -2.09 11.57 17.83
CA LEU A 169 -2.56 10.89 16.62
C LEU A 169 -3.43 9.68 16.94
N VAL A 170 -3.07 8.87 17.95
CA VAL A 170 -3.89 7.74 18.40
C VAL A 170 -5.25 8.22 18.87
N ARG A 171 -5.32 9.32 19.63
CA ARG A 171 -6.58 9.94 20.06
C ARG A 171 -7.41 10.42 18.87
N TYR A 172 -6.80 11.14 17.94
CA TYR A 172 -7.44 11.61 16.72
C TYR A 172 -8.10 10.45 15.94
N LEU A 173 -7.39 9.35 15.72
CA LEU A 173 -7.89 8.18 15.01
C LEU A 173 -9.04 7.49 15.77
N ALA A 174 -8.94 7.36 17.09
CA ALA A 174 -9.96 6.76 17.92
C ALA A 174 -11.22 7.62 18.01
N GLU A 175 -11.10 8.95 18.05
CA GLU A 175 -12.23 9.89 18.11
C GLU A 175 -12.93 10.03 16.76
N LYS A 176 -12.20 10.01 15.65
CA LYS A 176 -12.77 10.04 14.30
C LYS A 176 -13.85 8.96 14.11
N ASN A 177 -13.61 7.77 14.61
CA ASN A 177 -14.55 6.65 14.50
C ASN A 177 -15.79 6.75 15.42
N ARG A 178 -15.89 7.81 16.23
CA ARG A 178 -16.99 7.96 17.20
C ARG A 178 -18.35 8.22 16.55
N GLN A 179 -18.38 8.90 15.40
CA GLN A 179 -19.62 9.48 14.88
C GLN A 179 -20.49 8.54 14.04
N LYS A 180 -19.97 7.42 13.53
CA LYS A 180 -20.66 6.62 12.50
C LYS A 180 -21.06 5.19 12.87
N ASN A 181 -20.62 4.62 14.01
CA ASN A 181 -20.98 3.22 14.33
C ASN A 181 -21.23 2.96 15.81
N SER A 182 -22.51 2.83 16.16
CA SER A 182 -22.99 2.33 17.47
C SER A 182 -22.82 0.82 17.65
N LEU A 183 -22.36 0.08 16.64
CA LEU A 183 -22.26 -1.38 16.61
C LEU A 183 -20.87 -1.92 16.92
N PHE A 184 -19.84 -1.08 17.05
CA PHE A 184 -18.52 -1.55 17.45
C PHE A 184 -18.51 -1.97 18.92
N LYS A 185 -18.11 -3.22 19.16
CA LYS A 185 -17.77 -3.68 20.51
C LYS A 185 -16.81 -2.66 21.12
N LYS A 186 -17.15 -2.14 22.28
CA LYS A 186 -16.41 -1.15 23.10
C LYS A 186 -14.88 -1.36 23.23
N SER A 187 -14.31 -2.39 22.57
CA SER A 187 -13.07 -3.00 22.96
C SER A 187 -11.82 -2.25 22.47
N ILE A 188 -11.62 -2.06 21.15
CA ILE A 188 -10.33 -1.52 20.66
C ILE A 188 -10.26 0.01 20.82
N ARG A 189 -11.28 0.71 20.41
CA ARG A 189 -11.34 2.17 20.53
C ARG A 189 -11.12 2.65 21.96
N ASP A 190 -11.84 2.05 22.94
CA ASP A 190 -11.70 2.45 24.33
C ASP A 190 -10.30 2.15 24.89
N LYS A 191 -9.65 1.06 24.41
CA LYS A 191 -8.26 0.75 24.76
C LYS A 191 -7.28 1.76 24.14
N LEU A 192 -7.50 2.19 22.89
CA LEU A 192 -6.71 3.22 22.24
C LEU A 192 -6.88 4.58 22.91
N LEU A 193 -8.09 4.94 23.35
CA LEU A 193 -8.33 6.16 24.12
C LEU A 193 -7.63 6.11 25.49
N ARG A 194 -7.57 4.95 26.14
CA ARG A 194 -6.78 4.77 27.39
C ARG A 194 -5.30 4.88 27.12
N LEU A 195 -4.79 4.24 26.08
CA LEU A 195 -3.38 4.39 25.66
C LEU A 195 -3.03 5.85 25.40
N SER A 196 -3.86 6.54 24.62
CA SER A 196 -3.62 7.96 24.33
C SER A 196 -3.63 8.80 25.59
N SER A 197 -4.53 8.56 26.55
CA SER A 197 -4.59 9.31 27.81
C SER A 197 -3.31 9.14 28.67
N LEU A 198 -2.64 8.00 28.58
CA LEU A 198 -1.34 7.81 29.23
C LEU A 198 -0.23 8.61 28.53
N CYS A 199 -0.23 8.58 27.19
CA CYS A 199 0.77 9.33 26.40
C CYS A 199 0.59 10.85 26.50
N LEU A 200 -0.64 11.33 26.74
CA LEU A 200 -1.01 12.75 26.77
C LEU A 200 -0.92 13.39 28.18
N LYS A 201 -0.17 12.79 29.10
CA LYS A 201 0.12 13.40 30.40
C LYS A 201 0.85 14.72 30.23
N GLU A 202 0.51 15.70 31.07
CA GLU A 202 1.11 17.04 30.97
C GLU A 202 2.61 16.99 31.28
N SER A 203 2.99 16.31 32.37
CA SER A 203 4.40 16.09 32.72
C SER A 203 5.02 14.99 31.84
N PRO A 204 6.16 15.25 31.18
CA PRO A 204 6.88 14.24 30.40
C PRO A 204 7.23 12.98 31.20
N ASP A 205 7.56 13.12 32.49
CA ASP A 205 7.95 12.03 33.38
C ASP A 205 6.80 11.09 33.75
N GLU A 206 5.54 11.53 33.58
CA GLU A 206 4.36 10.71 33.83
C GLU A 206 3.94 9.89 32.60
N ARG A 207 4.57 10.12 31.44
CA ARG A 207 4.28 9.39 30.21
C ARG A 207 4.98 8.03 30.22
N PRO A 208 4.35 6.99 29.61
CA PRO A 208 5.00 5.69 29.47
C PRO A 208 6.26 5.81 28.60
N ASP A 209 7.25 4.96 28.84
CA ASP A 209 8.35 4.82 27.90
C ASP A 209 7.94 4.09 26.61
N ILE A 210 8.81 4.11 25.60
CA ILE A 210 8.49 3.48 24.29
C ILE A 210 8.26 1.98 24.39
N LYS A 211 8.92 1.28 25.30
CA LYS A 211 8.75 -0.16 25.49
C LYS A 211 7.39 -0.49 26.11
N ASP A 212 6.90 0.37 26.99
CA ASP A 212 5.57 0.22 27.57
C ASP A 212 4.47 0.58 26.57
N VAL A 213 4.66 1.63 25.75
CA VAL A 213 3.78 1.92 24.61
C VAL A 213 3.70 0.73 23.66
N GLU A 214 4.85 0.14 23.33
CA GLU A 214 4.93 -1.06 22.46
C GLU A 214 4.14 -2.24 23.04
N LYS A 215 4.32 -2.55 24.32
CA LYS A 215 3.57 -3.65 25.00
C LYS A 215 2.07 -3.40 24.94
N LEU A 216 1.63 -2.16 25.23
CA LEU A 216 0.22 -1.79 25.21
C LEU A 216 -0.37 -1.89 23.80
N VAL A 217 0.30 -1.34 22.77
CA VAL A 217 -0.15 -1.45 21.37
C VAL A 217 -0.20 -2.91 20.93
N LYS A 218 0.84 -3.70 21.19
CA LYS A 218 0.85 -5.14 20.87
C LYS A 218 -0.29 -5.89 21.53
N LYS A 219 -0.63 -5.59 22.79
CA LYS A 219 -1.76 -6.18 23.49
C LYS A 219 -3.09 -5.79 22.83
N ILE A 220 -3.30 -4.51 22.52
CA ILE A 220 -4.51 -4.01 21.87
C ILE A 220 -4.68 -4.64 20.49
N CYS A 221 -3.61 -4.69 19.68
CA CYS A 221 -3.65 -5.24 18.33
C CYS A 221 -3.75 -6.77 18.27
N LYS A 222 -3.25 -7.51 19.30
CA LYS A 222 -3.40 -8.98 19.38
C LYS A 222 -4.84 -9.41 19.66
N GLU A 223 -5.60 -8.60 20.34
CA GLU A 223 -7.01 -8.86 20.64
C GLU A 223 -7.93 -8.57 19.43
N ALA A 224 -7.44 -7.84 18.43
CA ALA A 224 -8.05 -7.80 17.11
C ALA A 224 -7.82 -9.17 16.43
N PRO A 225 -8.84 -9.82 15.85
CA PRO A 225 -8.66 -11.13 15.22
C PRO A 225 -7.60 -11.04 14.13
N LEU A 226 -6.44 -11.63 14.40
CA LEU A 226 -5.31 -11.69 13.49
C LEU A 226 -5.67 -12.56 12.27
N ALA A 227 -6.05 -11.93 11.18
CA ALA A 227 -5.80 -12.54 9.88
C ALA A 227 -4.29 -12.50 9.67
N SER A 228 -3.73 -13.66 9.37
CA SER A 228 -2.29 -13.94 9.21
C SER A 228 -1.50 -12.79 8.58
N GLN A 229 -0.36 -12.47 9.18
CA GLN A 229 0.50 -11.31 8.88
C GLN A 229 0.94 -11.11 7.40
N LYS A 230 0.73 -12.08 6.53
CA LYS A 230 1.01 -11.98 5.08
C LYS A 230 -0.09 -11.30 4.24
N ASN A 231 -1.30 -11.09 4.81
CA ASN A 231 -2.43 -10.45 4.09
C ASN A 231 -2.71 -9.01 4.51
N GLN A 232 -1.94 -8.42 5.46
CA GLN A 232 -2.21 -7.09 6.01
C GLN A 232 -1.77 -5.92 5.11
N GLN A 233 -0.98 -6.17 4.06
CA GLN A 233 -0.53 -5.12 3.14
C GLN A 233 -1.59 -4.65 2.12
N ARG A 234 -2.78 -5.26 2.12
CA ARG A 234 -3.79 -5.07 1.06
C ARG A 234 -5.05 -4.29 1.45
N GLY A 235 -5.17 -3.77 2.68
CA GLY A 235 -6.48 -3.42 3.28
C GLY A 235 -6.95 -1.98 3.23
N ILE A 236 -6.11 -0.97 2.99
CA ILE A 236 -6.47 0.41 3.35
C ILE A 236 -6.90 1.29 2.16
N ILE A 237 -6.68 0.84 0.94
CA ILE A 237 -7.15 1.56 -0.27
C ILE A 237 -8.22 0.72 -0.97
N ARG A 238 -9.32 0.42 -0.26
CA ARG A 238 -10.51 -0.15 -0.88
C ARG A 238 -11.72 0.68 -0.51
N ASP A 239 -11.99 1.64 -1.34
CA ASP A 239 -13.35 2.10 -1.54
C ASP A 239 -14.09 1.00 -2.31
N THR A 240 -15.13 0.41 -1.69
CA THR A 240 -15.92 -0.72 -2.19
C THR A 240 -15.13 -2.00 -2.51
N ALA A 241 -15.48 -3.08 -1.85
CA ALA A 241 -14.86 -4.41 -1.84
C ALA A 241 -14.82 -5.12 -3.21
N SER A 242 -14.26 -4.50 -4.24
CA SER A 242 -14.01 -5.15 -5.52
C SER A 242 -12.82 -6.08 -5.40
N LYS A 243 -13.04 -7.38 -5.55
CA LYS A 243 -11.97 -8.36 -5.58
C LYS A 243 -11.30 -8.34 -6.96
N MET A 244 -9.98 -8.13 -7.01
CA MET A 244 -9.20 -8.10 -8.24
C MET A 244 -8.57 -9.47 -8.53
N ILE A 245 -8.76 -9.98 -9.73
CA ILE A 245 -8.23 -11.26 -10.20
C ILE A 245 -7.39 -11.01 -11.44
N ALA A 246 -6.10 -11.27 -11.35
CA ALA A 246 -5.17 -11.20 -12.48
C ALA A 246 -5.16 -12.54 -13.22
N VAL A 247 -5.21 -12.51 -14.54
CA VAL A 247 -5.03 -13.68 -15.39
C VAL A 247 -3.93 -13.37 -16.41
N CYS A 248 -2.87 -14.18 -16.42
CA CYS A 248 -1.79 -14.06 -17.40
C CYS A 248 -1.43 -15.40 -18.03
N GLY A 249 -0.81 -15.35 -19.18
CA GLY A 249 -0.32 -16.52 -19.91
C GLY A 249 1.20 -16.60 -19.90
N ALA A 250 1.75 -17.80 -19.70
CA ALA A 250 3.18 -18.06 -19.80
C ALA A 250 3.72 -17.92 -21.24
N GLU A 251 2.82 -18.02 -22.24
CA GLU A 251 3.14 -17.86 -23.66
C GLU A 251 1.92 -17.43 -24.46
N SER A 252 2.11 -16.97 -25.69
CA SER A 252 1.01 -16.59 -26.57
C SER A 252 0.20 -17.83 -26.99
N GLY A 253 -1.13 -17.66 -27.08
CA GLY A 253 -2.04 -18.74 -27.54
C GLY A 253 -2.42 -19.79 -26.50
N VAL A 254 -2.00 -19.65 -25.24
CA VAL A 254 -2.39 -20.59 -24.17
C VAL A 254 -3.83 -20.45 -23.70
N GLY A 255 -4.57 -19.47 -24.25
CA GLY A 255 -5.97 -19.23 -23.91
C GLY A 255 -6.19 -18.33 -22.71
N THR A 256 -5.28 -17.39 -22.44
CA THR A 256 -5.36 -16.45 -21.31
C THR A 256 -6.68 -15.70 -21.29
N THR A 257 -7.03 -15.02 -22.40
CA THR A 257 -8.28 -14.27 -22.55
C THR A 257 -9.51 -15.15 -22.34
N HIS A 258 -9.48 -16.40 -22.86
CA HIS A 258 -10.57 -17.35 -22.67
C HIS A 258 -10.78 -17.71 -21.19
N ILE A 259 -9.69 -18.00 -20.46
CA ILE A 259 -9.73 -18.31 -19.02
C ILE A 259 -10.18 -17.09 -18.22
N ALA A 260 -9.72 -15.90 -18.57
CA ALA A 260 -10.15 -14.66 -17.93
C ALA A 260 -11.65 -14.42 -18.11
N LEU A 261 -12.19 -14.64 -19.31
CA LEU A 261 -13.62 -14.54 -19.60
C LEU A 261 -14.44 -15.61 -18.87
N LEU A 262 -13.97 -16.85 -18.82
CA LEU A 262 -14.63 -17.92 -18.05
C LEU A 262 -14.70 -17.55 -16.57
N THR A 263 -13.61 -17.02 -16.02
CA THR A 263 -13.57 -16.55 -14.63
C THR A 263 -14.60 -15.45 -14.38
N ALA A 264 -14.70 -14.48 -15.29
CA ALA A 264 -15.69 -13.40 -15.20
C ALA A 264 -17.13 -13.95 -15.29
N LYS A 265 -17.38 -14.90 -16.19
CA LYS A 265 -18.71 -15.57 -16.35
C LYS A 265 -19.11 -16.34 -15.09
N GLU A 266 -18.20 -17.12 -14.50
CA GLU A 266 -18.49 -17.86 -13.26
C GLU A 266 -18.85 -16.92 -12.09
N LEU A 267 -18.17 -15.78 -11.98
CA LEU A 267 -18.47 -14.78 -10.94
C LEU A 267 -19.84 -14.12 -11.18
N ALA A 268 -20.14 -13.77 -12.43
CA ALA A 268 -21.42 -13.18 -12.80
C ALA A 268 -22.59 -14.17 -12.61
N ALA A 269 -22.38 -15.44 -12.87
CA ALA A 269 -23.37 -16.50 -12.61
C ALA A 269 -23.70 -16.65 -11.11
N LYS A 270 -22.76 -16.26 -10.23
CA LYS A 270 -22.97 -16.18 -8.77
C LYS A 270 -23.64 -14.86 -8.33
N GLY A 271 -24.16 -14.07 -9.28
CA GLY A 271 -24.86 -12.81 -9.02
C GLY A 271 -23.97 -11.61 -8.76
N ARG A 272 -22.64 -11.71 -8.99
CA ARG A 272 -21.69 -10.62 -8.79
C ARG A 272 -21.70 -9.64 -9.96
N LYS A 273 -21.50 -8.35 -9.67
CA LYS A 273 -21.22 -7.33 -10.71
C LYS A 273 -19.75 -7.41 -11.06
N VAL A 274 -19.42 -7.76 -12.29
CA VAL A 274 -18.05 -8.02 -12.73
C VAL A 274 -17.61 -7.00 -13.77
N ALA A 275 -16.41 -6.42 -13.58
CA ALA A 275 -15.69 -5.75 -14.65
C ALA A 275 -14.67 -6.73 -15.26
N PHE A 276 -14.66 -6.87 -16.56
CA PHE A 276 -13.61 -7.55 -17.31
C PHE A 276 -12.75 -6.50 -18.00
N LEU A 277 -11.45 -6.50 -17.75
CA LEU A 277 -10.49 -5.57 -18.32
C LEU A 277 -9.48 -6.35 -19.15
N SER A 278 -9.29 -5.97 -20.43
CA SER A 278 -8.20 -6.45 -21.27
C SER A 278 -7.11 -5.36 -21.34
N LEU A 279 -5.89 -5.69 -20.91
CA LEU A 279 -4.72 -4.83 -21.04
C LEU A 279 -3.95 -5.07 -22.34
N ILE A 280 -4.40 -6.03 -23.17
CA ILE A 280 -3.78 -6.36 -24.44
C ILE A 280 -4.01 -5.18 -25.37
N ARG A 281 -2.91 -4.63 -25.91
CA ARG A 281 -2.95 -3.64 -27.00
C ARG A 281 -2.72 -4.39 -28.29
N ASP A 282 -3.69 -4.36 -29.19
CA ASP A 282 -3.53 -4.91 -30.51
C ASP A 282 -2.64 -3.99 -31.33
N GLU A 283 -1.39 -4.41 -31.59
CA GLU A 283 -0.48 -3.71 -32.52
C GLU A 283 -0.90 -3.90 -33.99
N ASP A 284 -1.77 -4.87 -34.30
CA ASP A 284 -2.15 -5.28 -35.67
C ASP A 284 -3.62 -4.98 -36.04
N GLY A 285 -4.35 -4.19 -35.29
CA GLY A 285 -5.66 -3.68 -35.72
C GLY A 285 -6.81 -4.70 -35.84
N ASP A 286 -6.59 -5.94 -35.45
CA ASP A 286 -7.64 -6.93 -35.30
C ASP A 286 -8.27 -6.73 -33.92
N GLU A 287 -9.31 -5.89 -33.86
CA GLU A 287 -10.20 -5.83 -32.70
C GLU A 287 -10.68 -7.26 -32.44
N THR A 288 -10.10 -7.92 -31.45
CA THR A 288 -10.69 -9.13 -30.88
C THR A 288 -12.10 -8.74 -30.49
N ASN A 289 -13.07 -9.18 -31.27
CA ASN A 289 -14.45 -8.70 -31.23
C ASN A 289 -15.13 -9.23 -29.96
N LEU A 290 -14.61 -8.79 -28.79
CA LEU A 290 -15.22 -9.06 -27.47
C LEU A 290 -16.61 -8.42 -27.36
N ASN A 291 -16.96 -7.55 -28.31
CA ASN A 291 -18.29 -6.92 -28.42
C ASN A 291 -19.43 -7.94 -28.71
N CYS A 292 -19.11 -9.14 -29.23
CA CYS A 292 -20.11 -10.21 -29.36
C CYS A 292 -20.52 -10.84 -28.01
N LEU A 293 -19.92 -10.44 -26.90
CA LEU A 293 -20.26 -10.92 -25.55
C LEU A 293 -21.16 -9.94 -24.77
N THR A 294 -21.77 -8.96 -25.43
CA THR A 294 -22.61 -7.91 -24.82
C THR A 294 -23.88 -8.42 -24.13
N ASP A 295 -24.26 -9.67 -24.31
CA ASP A 295 -25.47 -10.27 -23.70
C ASP A 295 -25.26 -10.86 -22.29
N LEU A 296 -24.09 -10.66 -21.69
CA LEU A 296 -23.81 -11.20 -20.36
C LEU A 296 -24.33 -10.23 -19.28
N LYS A 297 -25.50 -10.53 -18.73
CA LYS A 297 -26.00 -9.83 -17.53
C LYS A 297 -24.92 -9.82 -16.43
N ASN A 298 -24.69 -8.65 -15.84
CA ASN A 298 -23.73 -8.41 -14.75
C ASN A 298 -22.24 -8.38 -15.14
N ILE A 299 -21.85 -8.43 -16.41
CA ILE A 299 -20.45 -8.22 -16.84
C ILE A 299 -20.36 -6.95 -17.67
N ARG A 300 -19.39 -6.09 -17.33
CA ARG A 300 -19.02 -4.94 -18.17
C ARG A 300 -17.60 -5.13 -18.68
N ILE A 301 -17.42 -5.04 -19.99
CA ILE A 301 -16.16 -5.28 -20.68
C ILE A 301 -15.50 -3.93 -20.97
N PHE A 302 -14.19 -3.86 -20.73
CA PHE A 302 -13.32 -2.74 -21.05
C PHE A 302 -12.12 -3.29 -21.83
N ASN A 303 -11.98 -2.89 -23.09
CA ASN A 303 -10.91 -3.33 -23.98
C ASN A 303 -9.76 -2.33 -24.02
N SER A 304 -8.56 -2.81 -24.27
CA SER A 304 -7.33 -2.00 -24.46
C SER A 304 -7.11 -0.96 -23.34
N VAL A 305 -7.35 -1.37 -22.09
CA VAL A 305 -7.21 -0.52 -20.90
C VAL A 305 -5.74 -0.36 -20.58
N ALA A 306 -5.28 0.88 -20.36
CA ALA A 306 -3.95 1.11 -19.79
C ALA A 306 -3.93 0.78 -18.29
N GLU A 307 -2.81 0.29 -17.75
CA GLU A 307 -2.71 -0.05 -16.32
C GLU A 307 -3.05 1.13 -15.41
N GLU A 308 -2.70 2.34 -15.81
CA GLU A 308 -3.00 3.59 -15.11
C GLU A 308 -4.50 3.90 -15.01
N ASP A 309 -5.31 3.44 -15.97
CA ASP A 309 -6.76 3.69 -16.02
C ASP A 309 -7.56 2.70 -15.16
N VAL A 310 -6.95 1.60 -14.74
CA VAL A 310 -7.59 0.57 -13.91
C VAL A 310 -8.12 1.18 -12.60
N ALA A 311 -7.37 2.09 -11.98
CA ALA A 311 -7.78 2.79 -10.77
C ALA A 311 -9.08 3.58 -10.94
N HIS A 312 -9.35 4.14 -12.14
CA HIS A 312 -10.60 4.83 -12.45
C HIS A 312 -11.78 3.86 -12.58
N ILE A 313 -11.53 2.66 -13.09
CA ILE A 313 -12.56 1.62 -13.23
C ILE A 313 -12.93 1.02 -11.87
N LEU A 314 -11.96 0.89 -10.96
CA LEU A 314 -12.17 0.44 -9.57
C LEU A 314 -13.24 1.29 -8.84
N LYS A 315 -13.32 2.59 -9.13
CA LYS A 315 -14.28 3.52 -8.52
C LYS A 315 -15.74 3.33 -9.01
N LYS A 316 -15.98 2.47 -10.02
CA LYS A 316 -17.32 2.29 -10.62
C LYS A 316 -18.22 1.27 -9.91
N GLY A 317 -17.81 0.73 -8.75
CA GLY A 317 -18.67 -0.10 -7.87
C GLY A 317 -18.96 -1.51 -8.40
N PHE A 318 -17.95 -2.21 -8.89
CA PHE A 318 -17.98 -3.63 -9.21
C PHE A 318 -17.65 -4.49 -7.99
N ASP A 319 -18.26 -5.68 -7.87
CA ASP A 319 -17.93 -6.65 -6.82
C ASP A 319 -16.62 -7.38 -7.11
N ASN A 320 -16.36 -7.67 -8.39
CA ASN A 320 -15.14 -8.32 -8.85
C ASN A 320 -14.62 -7.65 -10.11
N ILE A 321 -13.29 -7.63 -10.25
CA ILE A 321 -12.59 -7.15 -11.44
C ILE A 321 -11.66 -8.25 -11.91
N VAL A 322 -11.86 -8.73 -13.11
CA VAL A 322 -10.99 -9.70 -13.77
C VAL A 322 -10.16 -8.98 -14.81
N ILE A 323 -8.85 -9.08 -14.68
CA ILE A 323 -7.89 -8.38 -15.53
C ILE A 323 -7.14 -9.40 -16.36
N ASP A 324 -7.29 -9.31 -17.67
CA ASP A 324 -6.53 -10.07 -18.65
C ASP A 324 -5.26 -9.33 -19.03
N PHE A 325 -4.12 -9.83 -18.52
CA PHE A 325 -2.79 -9.31 -18.81
C PHE A 325 -2.20 -9.85 -20.13
N GLY A 326 -2.88 -10.81 -20.78
CA GLY A 326 -2.33 -11.49 -21.92
C GLY A 326 -1.08 -12.30 -21.58
N ARG A 327 -0.15 -12.40 -22.53
CA ARG A 327 1.18 -12.94 -22.26
C ARG A 327 2.01 -11.91 -21.49
N VAL A 328 2.70 -12.35 -20.45
CA VAL A 328 3.63 -11.53 -19.69
C VAL A 328 5.01 -12.19 -19.66
N ASP A 329 6.06 -11.39 -19.75
CA ASP A 329 7.44 -11.84 -19.54
C ASP A 329 7.90 -11.51 -18.11
N GLU A 330 7.36 -10.43 -17.52
CA GLU A 330 7.57 -10.01 -16.13
C GLU A 330 6.25 -9.56 -15.51
N PHE A 331 6.10 -9.71 -14.19
CA PHE A 331 4.90 -9.28 -13.48
C PHE A 331 4.96 -7.80 -13.14
N SER A 332 3.96 -7.04 -13.56
CA SER A 332 3.82 -5.63 -13.22
C SER A 332 3.35 -5.41 -11.77
N LEU A 333 3.51 -4.18 -11.28
CA LEU A 333 2.99 -3.81 -9.95
C LEU A 333 1.48 -4.01 -9.85
N LEU A 334 0.74 -3.74 -10.91
CA LEU A 334 -0.71 -3.99 -10.97
C LEU A 334 -1.02 -5.48 -10.81
N PHE A 335 -0.24 -6.36 -11.46
CA PHE A 335 -0.40 -7.81 -11.33
C PHE A 335 -0.19 -8.25 -9.87
N TYR A 336 0.87 -7.80 -9.21
CA TYR A 336 1.11 -8.10 -7.80
C TYR A 336 0.03 -7.55 -6.87
N SER A 337 -0.62 -6.44 -7.22
CA SER A 337 -1.68 -5.82 -6.42
C SER A 337 -3.01 -6.56 -6.46
N CYS A 338 -3.21 -7.49 -7.39
CA CYS A 338 -4.43 -8.29 -7.48
C CYS A 338 -4.54 -9.29 -6.32
N ASP A 339 -5.77 -9.58 -5.90
CA ASP A 339 -6.08 -10.48 -4.77
C ASP A 339 -5.83 -11.94 -5.10
N GLU A 340 -6.14 -12.33 -6.32
CA GLU A 340 -5.89 -13.66 -6.86
C GLU A 340 -5.12 -13.54 -8.17
N LYS A 341 -4.25 -14.50 -8.43
CA LYS A 341 -3.41 -14.55 -9.61
C LYS A 341 -3.54 -15.90 -10.29
N ILE A 342 -3.88 -15.87 -11.56
CA ILE A 342 -4.07 -17.07 -12.38
C ILE A 342 -3.00 -17.05 -13.47
N ILE A 343 -2.14 -18.06 -13.49
CA ILE A 343 -1.19 -18.30 -14.58
C ILE A 343 -1.78 -19.39 -15.47
N VAL A 344 -1.94 -19.09 -16.74
CA VAL A 344 -2.41 -20.04 -17.74
C VAL A 344 -1.20 -20.61 -18.49
N ILE A 345 -1.11 -21.93 -18.49
CA ILE A 345 -0.15 -22.70 -19.25
C ILE A 345 -0.89 -23.65 -20.19
N GLN A 346 -0.26 -24.11 -21.24
CA GLN A 346 -0.79 -25.14 -22.10
C GLN A 346 0.05 -26.41 -21.97
N ASN A 347 -0.62 -27.55 -22.06
CA ASN A 347 -0.12 -28.92 -21.93
C ASN A 347 1.12 -29.22 -22.78
N ASN A 348 2.25 -28.61 -22.48
CA ASN A 348 3.54 -28.89 -23.12
C ASN A 348 4.69 -28.64 -22.11
N LEU A 349 4.69 -29.38 -21.00
CA LEU A 349 5.85 -29.40 -20.09
C LEU A 349 7.02 -30.20 -20.67
N ILE A 350 7.23 -30.11 -21.98
CA ILE A 350 8.41 -30.64 -22.63
C ILE A 350 9.60 -29.77 -22.21
N LYS A 351 10.70 -30.40 -21.79
CA LYS A 351 11.97 -29.70 -21.51
C LYS A 351 12.28 -28.69 -22.61
N GLY A 352 12.41 -27.42 -22.25
CA GLY A 352 12.65 -26.32 -23.21
C GLY A 352 11.38 -25.57 -23.67
N SER A 353 10.19 -25.94 -23.21
CA SER A 353 8.98 -25.14 -23.48
C SER A 353 9.04 -23.77 -22.78
N LYS A 354 8.38 -22.79 -23.39
CA LYS A 354 8.29 -21.44 -22.81
C LYS A 354 7.60 -21.44 -21.45
N SER A 355 6.57 -22.28 -21.27
CA SER A 355 5.87 -22.45 -19.99
C SER A 355 6.80 -22.97 -18.90
N VAL A 356 7.69 -23.93 -19.20
CA VAL A 356 8.71 -24.43 -18.26
C VAL A 356 9.71 -23.35 -17.90
N ALA A 357 10.21 -22.62 -18.89
CA ALA A 357 11.15 -21.51 -18.69
C ALA A 357 10.52 -20.43 -17.80
N PHE A 358 9.29 -20.01 -18.11
CA PHE A 358 8.53 -19.03 -17.36
C PHE A 358 8.34 -19.44 -15.90
N LEU A 359 7.83 -20.63 -15.62
CA LEU A 359 7.61 -21.14 -14.27
C LEU A 359 8.91 -21.30 -13.48
N THR A 360 10.02 -21.61 -14.16
CA THR A 360 11.34 -21.74 -13.53
C THR A 360 11.91 -20.38 -13.15
N THR A 361 11.77 -19.39 -14.05
CA THR A 361 12.23 -18.01 -13.82
C THR A 361 11.47 -17.34 -12.66
N HIS A 362 10.16 -17.52 -12.62
CA HIS A 362 9.28 -16.87 -11.63
C HIS A 362 8.96 -17.75 -10.41
N ARG A 363 9.72 -18.81 -10.17
CA ARG A 363 9.42 -19.76 -9.08
C ARG A 363 9.39 -19.08 -7.70
N ASP A 364 10.23 -18.07 -7.48
CA ASP A 364 10.36 -17.38 -6.20
C ASP A 364 9.25 -16.31 -6.00
N ASP A 365 8.61 -15.90 -7.09
CA ASP A 365 7.47 -14.96 -7.11
C ASP A 365 6.13 -15.66 -6.85
N ILE A 366 6.01 -16.93 -7.28
CA ILE A 366 4.76 -17.68 -7.24
C ILE A 366 4.47 -18.14 -5.80
N GLY A 367 3.46 -17.52 -5.18
CA GLY A 367 3.04 -17.81 -3.81
C GLY A 367 2.11 -19.01 -3.68
N GLU A 368 1.88 -19.48 -2.44
CA GLU A 368 1.09 -20.69 -2.17
C GLU A 368 -0.43 -20.46 -2.16
N LYS A 369 -0.92 -19.32 -1.65
CA LYS A 369 -2.35 -19.16 -1.33
C LYS A 369 -3.16 -18.40 -2.37
N ASP A 370 -2.58 -17.39 -2.98
CA ASP A 370 -3.29 -16.46 -3.86
C ASP A 370 -2.99 -16.73 -5.33
N TRP A 371 -2.29 -17.83 -5.62
CA TRP A 371 -1.89 -18.19 -6.96
C TRP A 371 -2.55 -19.51 -7.41
N LEU A 372 -3.02 -19.52 -8.64
CA LEU A 372 -3.61 -20.68 -9.30
C LEU A 372 -2.91 -20.87 -10.64
N ILE A 373 -2.44 -22.08 -10.89
CA ILE A 373 -1.96 -22.47 -12.22
C ILE A 373 -3.06 -23.25 -12.91
N ILE A 374 -3.45 -22.79 -14.10
CA ILE A 374 -4.42 -23.49 -14.96
C ILE A 374 -3.65 -24.09 -16.13
N ASP A 375 -3.65 -25.42 -16.18
CA ASP A 375 -3.17 -26.19 -17.31
C ASP A 375 -4.33 -26.33 -18.30
N ASN A 376 -4.36 -25.45 -19.29
CA ASN A 376 -5.45 -25.36 -20.26
C ASN A 376 -5.33 -26.47 -21.30
N LEU A 377 -6.46 -27.06 -21.70
CA LEU A 377 -6.57 -28.17 -22.63
C LEU A 377 -5.83 -29.45 -22.18
N SER A 378 -5.59 -29.61 -20.88
CA SER A 378 -4.92 -30.79 -20.33
C SER A 378 -5.87 -31.96 -20.10
N ASP A 379 -5.34 -33.16 -20.24
CA ASP A 379 -5.94 -34.39 -19.73
C ASP A 379 -5.42 -34.73 -18.32
N GLU A 380 -5.96 -35.79 -17.71
CA GLU A 380 -5.53 -36.18 -16.35
C GLU A 380 -4.07 -36.57 -16.24
N ALA A 381 -3.50 -37.16 -17.29
CA ALA A 381 -2.10 -37.57 -17.32
C ALA A 381 -1.18 -36.34 -17.33
N SER A 382 -1.47 -35.39 -18.19
CA SER A 382 -0.74 -34.12 -18.29
C SER A 382 -0.83 -33.30 -17.02
N LEU A 383 -2.01 -33.21 -16.43
CA LEU A 383 -2.19 -32.50 -15.16
C LEU A 383 -1.35 -33.14 -14.03
N LYS A 384 -1.18 -34.45 -14.05
CA LYS A 384 -0.35 -35.20 -13.10
C LYS A 384 1.13 -34.88 -13.27
N GLU A 385 1.59 -34.73 -14.52
CA GLU A 385 2.95 -34.32 -14.84
C GLU A 385 3.21 -32.86 -14.44
N THR A 386 2.26 -31.94 -14.72
CA THR A 386 2.33 -30.55 -14.29
C THR A 386 2.49 -30.45 -12.77
N LYS A 387 1.68 -31.16 -11.99
CA LYS A 387 1.77 -31.19 -10.53
C LYS A 387 3.11 -31.74 -10.06
N LYS A 388 3.64 -32.79 -10.72
CA LYS A 388 4.96 -33.36 -10.38
C LYS A 388 6.09 -32.35 -10.67
N PHE A 389 6.00 -31.63 -11.79
CA PHE A 389 6.96 -30.58 -12.14
C PHE A 389 6.95 -29.44 -11.12
N LEU A 390 5.78 -28.90 -10.74
CA LEU A 390 5.64 -27.84 -9.74
C LEU A 390 6.20 -28.25 -8.37
N ASN A 391 5.95 -29.49 -7.96
CA ASN A 391 6.55 -30.04 -6.75
C ASN A 391 8.08 -30.10 -6.83
N GLY A 392 8.65 -30.43 -7.98
CA GLY A 392 10.09 -30.41 -8.25
C GLY A 392 10.71 -29.01 -8.12
N LEU A 393 9.98 -27.96 -8.50
CA LEU A 393 10.34 -26.56 -8.31
C LEU A 393 10.10 -26.06 -6.89
N LYS A 394 9.52 -26.87 -6.01
CA LYS A 394 9.07 -26.49 -4.66
C LYS A 394 8.01 -25.38 -4.65
N ILE A 395 7.24 -25.24 -5.73
CA ILE A 395 6.13 -24.30 -5.85
C ILE A 395 4.85 -25.04 -5.44
N LYS A 396 4.03 -24.43 -4.59
CA LYS A 396 2.77 -25.04 -4.09
C LYS A 396 1.53 -24.17 -4.31
N PRO A 397 1.31 -23.58 -5.52
CA PRO A 397 0.06 -22.91 -5.84
C PRO A 397 -1.06 -23.94 -6.01
N GLY A 398 -2.31 -23.47 -6.03
CA GLY A 398 -3.39 -24.29 -6.56
C GLY A 398 -3.11 -24.68 -8.01
N CYS A 399 -3.38 -25.93 -8.40
CA CYS A 399 -3.22 -26.37 -9.78
C CYS A 399 -4.49 -27.11 -10.25
N LYS A 400 -5.10 -26.62 -11.36
CA LYS A 400 -6.30 -27.17 -11.97
C LYS A 400 -6.08 -27.41 -13.46
N GLY A 401 -6.64 -28.49 -14.00
CA GLY A 401 -6.72 -28.74 -15.43
C GLY A 401 -8.10 -28.34 -15.97
N ILE A 402 -8.13 -27.82 -17.18
CA ILE A 402 -9.36 -27.60 -17.95
C ILE A 402 -9.27 -28.44 -19.21
N GLY A 403 -10.12 -29.47 -19.32
CA GLY A 403 -10.18 -30.38 -20.48
C GLY A 403 -10.86 -29.73 -21.68
N ARG A 404 -10.61 -30.32 -22.87
CA ARG A 404 -11.20 -29.87 -24.16
C ARG A 404 -12.72 -29.90 -24.21
N GLU A 405 -13.38 -30.68 -23.36
CA GLU A 405 -14.85 -30.87 -23.36
C GLU A 405 -15.62 -29.70 -22.67
N ARG A 406 -14.94 -28.71 -22.12
CA ARG A 406 -15.57 -27.54 -21.44
C ARG A 406 -15.35 -26.19 -22.15
N ILE A 407 -14.95 -26.26 -23.44
CA ILE A 407 -14.71 -25.07 -24.27
C ILE A 407 -15.88 -24.84 -25.20
#